data_e88d4d1afd4244f823d7b52437d7989e
#
_entry.id   e88d4d1afd4244f823d7b52437d7989e
#
_cell.length_a   1.000
_cell.length_b   1.000
_cell.length_c   1.000
_cell.angle_alpha   90.00
_cell.angle_beta   90.00
_cell.angle_gamma   90.00
#
_symmetry.space_group_name_H-M   'P 1'
#
loop_
_entity.id
_entity.type
_entity.pdbx_description
1 polymer ?
#
loop_
_entity_poly.entity_id
_entity_poly.type
_entity_poly.pdbx_seq_one_letter_code
_entity_poly.pdbx_strand_id
1 'polypeptide(L)'
;MKKWYPGEECNLKREEDIFRAARKLGELHLGFQWYEPDLQEKEIFQKFQKEEVQEIPQNTPQSVCEEKKIDWTKLSPLLSKNPLEEMKRRNREMKKVRSFIRKRVAKNEFESYYLKHYEEIAWQAEKVTEQIERSGCRNLYERSIRERKMLHGDYNYHNVMILPENEVITNFERMRIGIQVDDLYYLLRKVMETKNRTKYIRSI
;
A
#
# COMPACT_ATOMS: atom_id res chain seq x y z
N MET A 1 -27.20 6.70 13.48
CA MET A 1 -26.79 5.82 14.60
C MET A 1 -25.83 4.78 14.05
N LYS A 2 -24.53 4.76 14.46
CA LYS A 2 -23.59 3.71 14.03
C LYS A 2 -24.02 2.38 14.68
N LYS A 3 -24.26 1.36 13.87
CA LYS A 3 -24.57 0.03 14.37
C LYS A 3 -23.29 -0.55 14.96
N TRP A 4 -23.25 -0.78 16.27
CA TRP A 4 -22.11 -1.38 16.93
C TRP A 4 -22.17 -2.91 16.75
N TYR A 5 -21.08 -3.52 16.33
CA TYR A 5 -20.98 -4.96 16.17
C TYR A 5 -20.46 -5.59 17.46
N PRO A 6 -21.17 -6.57 18.05
CA PRO A 6 -20.75 -7.23 19.31
C PRO A 6 -19.70 -8.31 19.03
N GLY A 7 -18.57 -7.94 18.43
CA GLY A 7 -17.47 -8.85 18.15
C GLY A 7 -16.19 -8.45 18.92
N GLU A 8 -15.22 -9.35 18.95
CA GLU A 8 -13.88 -9.08 19.47
C GLU A 8 -12.96 -8.63 18.33
N GLU A 9 -11.97 -7.79 18.62
CA GLU A 9 -10.91 -7.48 17.67
C GLU A 9 -10.12 -8.75 17.31
N CYS A 10 -9.65 -8.86 16.07
CA CYS A 10 -8.81 -9.97 15.62
C CYS A 10 -7.57 -10.10 16.53
N ASN A 11 -7.38 -11.26 17.15
CA ASN A 11 -6.28 -11.54 18.05
C ASN A 11 -5.08 -12.12 17.31
N LEU A 12 -4.02 -11.34 17.15
CA LEU A 12 -2.79 -11.76 16.44
C LEU A 12 -2.02 -12.91 17.10
N LYS A 13 -2.41 -13.35 18.31
CA LYS A 13 -1.85 -14.54 18.97
C LYS A 13 -2.59 -15.82 18.58
N ARG A 14 -3.82 -15.71 18.05
CA ARG A 14 -4.62 -16.83 17.57
C ARG A 14 -4.42 -17.00 16.07
N GLU A 15 -3.88 -18.11 15.64
CA GLU A 15 -3.66 -18.37 14.21
C GLU A 15 -4.98 -18.40 13.42
N GLU A 16 -6.03 -18.94 14.03
CA GLU A 16 -7.37 -18.97 13.43
C GLU A 16 -7.89 -17.56 13.10
N ASP A 17 -7.75 -16.59 14.02
CA ASP A 17 -8.17 -15.21 13.77
C ASP A 17 -7.38 -14.56 12.62
N ILE A 18 -6.07 -14.86 12.52
CA ILE A 18 -5.23 -14.37 11.44
C ILE A 18 -5.70 -14.93 10.10
N PHE A 19 -5.99 -16.26 10.05
CA PHE A 19 -6.50 -16.89 8.83
C PHE A 19 -7.88 -16.36 8.45
N ARG A 20 -8.76 -16.16 9.41
CA ARG A 20 -10.08 -15.56 9.19
C ARG A 20 -9.95 -14.14 8.63
N ALA A 21 -9.09 -13.31 9.24
CA ALA A 21 -8.83 -11.96 8.74
C ALA A 21 -8.25 -11.97 7.31
N ALA A 22 -7.27 -12.84 7.02
CA ALA A 22 -6.68 -12.93 5.69
C ALA A 22 -7.69 -13.42 4.63
N ARG A 23 -8.54 -14.40 4.96
CA ARG A 23 -9.62 -14.86 4.10
C ARG A 23 -10.61 -13.72 3.82
N LYS A 24 -11.01 -13.00 4.87
CA LYS A 24 -11.94 -11.86 4.77
C LYS A 24 -11.39 -10.73 3.91
N LEU A 25 -10.08 -10.51 3.95
CA LEU A 25 -9.41 -9.57 3.04
C LEU A 25 -9.55 -10.00 1.58
N GLY A 26 -9.35 -11.29 1.28
CA GLY A 26 -9.54 -11.83 -0.06
C GLY A 26 -10.98 -11.63 -0.57
N GLU A 27 -11.98 -11.92 0.28
CA GLU A 27 -13.39 -11.68 -0.03
C GLU A 27 -13.67 -10.18 -0.30
N LEU A 28 -13.10 -9.29 0.54
CA LEU A 28 -13.21 -7.85 0.36
C LEU A 28 -12.65 -7.40 -0.99
N HIS A 29 -11.45 -7.86 -1.35
CA HIS A 29 -10.80 -7.48 -2.60
C HIS A 29 -11.52 -8.02 -3.83
N LEU A 30 -12.14 -9.20 -3.74
CA LEU A 30 -12.98 -9.75 -4.80
C LEU A 30 -14.31 -8.99 -4.93
N GLY A 31 -14.90 -8.58 -3.81
CA GLY A 31 -16.16 -7.81 -3.77
C GLY A 31 -16.00 -6.36 -4.18
N PHE A 32 -14.83 -5.77 -3.95
CA PHE A 32 -14.50 -4.39 -4.32
C PHE A 32 -13.96 -4.28 -5.76
N GLN A 33 -14.67 -4.86 -6.70
CA GLN A 33 -14.46 -4.54 -8.11
C GLN A 33 -15.39 -3.38 -8.45
N TRP A 34 -14.80 -2.20 -8.67
CA TRP A 34 -15.57 -1.07 -9.18
C TRP A 34 -16.00 -1.39 -10.60
N TYR A 35 -17.26 -1.77 -10.75
CA TYR A 35 -17.87 -2.06 -12.04
C TYR A 35 -18.43 -0.75 -12.62
N GLU A 36 -17.66 -0.06 -13.43
CA GLU A 36 -18.19 0.77 -14.50
C GLU A 36 -17.63 0.24 -15.82
N PRO A 37 -18.52 -0.16 -16.76
CA PRO A 37 -18.10 -0.91 -17.95
C PRO A 37 -17.23 -0.11 -18.95
N ASP A 38 -17.25 1.23 -18.96
CA ASP A 38 -16.73 2.01 -20.08
C ASP A 38 -15.90 3.22 -19.65
N LEU A 39 -14.63 2.99 -19.33
CA LEU A 39 -13.63 4.05 -19.36
C LEU A 39 -12.51 3.65 -20.30
N GLN A 40 -12.41 4.43 -21.39
CA GLN A 40 -11.37 4.20 -22.39
C GLN A 40 -9.97 4.30 -21.75
N GLU A 41 -9.17 3.28 -21.98
CA GLU A 41 -7.81 3.12 -21.48
C GLU A 41 -6.89 4.32 -21.77
N LYS A 42 -7.22 5.10 -22.80
CA LYS A 42 -6.39 6.21 -23.31
C LYS A 42 -6.30 7.42 -22.37
N GLU A 43 -7.36 7.80 -21.66
CA GLU A 43 -7.35 9.03 -20.84
C GLU A 43 -6.63 8.88 -19.51
N ILE A 44 -6.65 7.67 -18.93
CA ILE A 44 -5.89 7.38 -17.71
C ILE A 44 -4.39 7.43 -18.02
N PHE A 45 -3.98 6.83 -19.15
CA PHE A 45 -2.59 6.81 -19.59
C PHE A 45 -2.04 8.21 -19.91
N GLN A 46 -2.82 9.08 -20.57
CA GLN A 46 -2.34 10.42 -20.95
C GLN A 46 -2.05 11.33 -19.74
N LYS A 47 -2.75 11.17 -18.64
CA LYS A 47 -2.52 11.97 -17.43
C LYS A 47 -1.33 11.51 -16.61
N PHE A 48 -1.02 10.22 -16.64
CA PHE A 48 0.18 9.65 -16.04
C PHE A 48 1.44 9.84 -16.90
N GLN A 49 1.28 10.01 -18.24
CA GLN A 49 2.39 10.24 -19.17
C GLN A 49 2.99 11.65 -19.10
N LYS A 50 2.29 12.65 -18.56
CA LYS A 50 2.86 14.00 -18.39
C LYS A 50 3.97 14.07 -17.35
N GLU A 51 4.19 13.00 -16.60
CA GLU A 51 5.30 12.87 -15.64
C GLU A 51 6.35 11.82 -16.05
N GLU A 52 6.70 11.69 -17.36
CA GLU A 52 7.72 10.77 -17.92
C GLU A 52 7.27 9.34 -18.25
N VAL A 53 6.85 9.05 -19.50
CA VAL A 53 6.96 7.69 -20.07
C VAL A 53 7.04 7.68 -21.61
N GLN A 54 7.91 6.83 -22.13
CA GLN A 54 8.10 6.49 -23.55
C GLN A 54 7.00 5.58 -24.10
N GLU A 55 6.80 5.64 -25.41
CA GLU A 55 5.70 5.08 -26.21
C GLU A 55 5.46 3.56 -26.11
N ILE A 56 4.17 3.14 -26.08
CA ILE A 56 3.71 1.75 -26.22
C ILE A 56 2.77 1.62 -27.43
N PRO A 57 2.83 0.49 -28.20
CA PRO A 57 2.20 0.36 -29.54
C PRO A 57 0.66 0.32 -29.53
N GLN A 58 0.08 0.92 -30.56
CA GLN A 58 -1.36 0.96 -30.83
C GLN A 58 -1.86 -0.33 -31.47
N ASN A 59 -2.84 -1.01 -30.86
CA ASN A 59 -3.85 -1.82 -31.57
C ASN A 59 -4.90 -2.38 -30.62
N THR A 60 -6.12 -1.80 -30.61
CA THR A 60 -7.37 -2.47 -30.16
C THR A 60 -8.60 -1.78 -30.77
N PRO A 61 -9.70 -2.53 -31.06
CA PRO A 61 -10.80 -2.06 -31.92
C PRO A 61 -11.81 -1.16 -31.19
N GLN A 62 -12.36 -0.23 -31.96
CA GLN A 62 -13.38 0.75 -31.54
C GLN A 62 -14.79 0.14 -31.51
N SER A 63 -15.53 0.30 -30.41
CA SER A 63 -16.99 0.26 -30.40
C SER A 63 -17.52 1.48 -29.64
N VAL A 64 -18.52 2.13 -30.21
CA VAL A 64 -19.06 3.45 -29.82
C VAL A 64 -20.18 3.25 -28.79
N CYS A 65 -20.05 3.83 -27.61
CA CYS A 65 -21.12 4.11 -26.65
C CYS A 65 -20.91 5.49 -26.04
N GLU A 66 -21.98 6.28 -25.87
CA GLU A 66 -21.93 7.63 -25.28
C GLU A 66 -21.40 7.60 -23.85
N GLU A 67 -20.21 8.18 -23.64
CA GLU A 67 -19.48 8.15 -22.38
C GLU A 67 -19.90 9.30 -21.45
N LYS A 68 -20.37 8.96 -20.25
CA LYS A 68 -20.32 9.89 -19.11
C LYS A 68 -18.86 10.06 -18.71
N LYS A 69 -18.24 11.18 -19.08
CA LYS A 69 -16.86 11.51 -18.69
C LYS A 69 -16.74 11.52 -17.18
N ILE A 70 -16.00 10.57 -16.63
CA ILE A 70 -15.64 10.60 -15.22
C ILE A 70 -14.66 11.75 -14.99
N ASP A 71 -14.98 12.59 -14.03
CA ASP A 71 -14.10 13.65 -13.59
C ASP A 71 -12.96 13.06 -12.71
N TRP A 72 -11.86 12.73 -13.36
CA TRP A 72 -10.67 12.14 -12.74
C TRP A 72 -10.05 13.04 -11.67
N THR A 73 -10.31 14.35 -11.72
CA THR A 73 -9.82 15.26 -10.68
C THR A 73 -10.47 14.93 -9.31
N LYS A 74 -11.69 14.41 -9.32
CA LYS A 74 -12.39 13.95 -8.12
C LYS A 74 -11.86 12.62 -7.58
N LEU A 75 -11.31 11.76 -8.44
CA LEU A 75 -10.75 10.47 -8.04
C LEU A 75 -9.26 10.54 -7.65
N SER A 76 -8.56 11.60 -8.05
CA SER A 76 -7.15 11.80 -7.71
C SER A 76 -6.83 11.63 -6.21
N PRO A 77 -7.66 12.09 -5.26
CA PRO A 77 -7.42 11.85 -3.83
C PRO A 77 -7.51 10.38 -3.42
N LEU A 78 -8.21 9.54 -4.19
CA LEU A 78 -8.37 8.11 -3.92
C LEU A 78 -7.25 7.26 -4.50
N LEU A 79 -6.37 7.82 -5.32
CA LEU A 79 -5.27 7.05 -5.89
C LEU A 79 -4.15 6.85 -4.87
N SER A 80 -3.70 5.60 -4.70
CA SER A 80 -2.48 5.32 -3.95
C SER A 80 -1.27 5.88 -4.68
N LYS A 81 -0.21 6.20 -3.94
CA LYS A 81 1.07 6.57 -4.55
C LYS A 81 1.73 5.34 -5.17
N ASN A 82 2.47 5.54 -6.26
CA ASN A 82 3.29 4.48 -6.83
C ASN A 82 4.36 4.04 -5.80
N PRO A 83 4.39 2.76 -5.37
CA PRO A 83 5.30 2.30 -4.34
C PRO A 83 6.78 2.51 -4.69
N LEU A 84 7.14 2.32 -5.97
CA LEU A 84 8.51 2.51 -6.44
C LEU A 84 8.94 3.98 -6.32
N GLU A 85 8.09 4.91 -6.76
CA GLU A 85 8.37 6.35 -6.65
C GLU A 85 8.43 6.80 -5.18
N GLU A 86 7.58 6.24 -4.34
CA GLU A 86 7.61 6.50 -2.90
C GLU A 86 8.93 6.01 -2.27
N MET A 87 9.41 4.82 -2.63
CA MET A 87 10.71 4.32 -2.17
C MET A 87 11.87 5.19 -2.65
N LYS A 88 11.89 5.57 -3.92
CA LYS A 88 12.90 6.49 -4.47
C LYS A 88 12.85 7.85 -3.75
N ARG A 89 11.67 8.35 -3.42
CA ARG A 89 11.50 9.56 -2.63
C ARG A 89 12.09 9.41 -1.22
N ARG A 90 11.78 8.31 -0.53
CA ARG A 90 12.31 8.02 0.81
C ARG A 90 13.84 7.92 0.82
N ASN A 91 14.44 7.29 -0.18
CA ASN A 91 15.89 7.21 -0.31
C ASN A 91 16.51 8.61 -0.47
N ARG A 92 15.89 9.49 -1.26
CA ARG A 92 16.32 10.89 -1.36
C ARG A 92 16.17 11.66 -0.04
N GLU A 93 15.10 11.44 0.70
CA GLU A 93 14.88 12.03 2.03
C GLU A 93 15.97 11.59 3.02
N MET A 94 16.31 10.31 3.07
CA MET A 94 17.39 9.80 3.92
C MET A 94 18.73 10.50 3.61
N LYS A 95 19.06 10.69 2.34
CA LYS A 95 20.26 11.44 1.92
C LYS A 95 20.24 12.89 2.42
N LYS A 96 19.08 13.56 2.34
CA LYS A 96 18.90 14.92 2.86
C LYS A 96 19.07 14.99 4.38
N VAL A 97 18.46 14.06 5.11
CA VAL A 97 18.57 13.95 6.57
C VAL A 97 20.04 13.75 6.98
N ARG A 98 20.76 12.83 6.32
CA ARG A 98 22.20 12.65 6.55
C ARG A 98 22.98 13.95 6.37
N SER A 99 22.74 14.64 5.26
CA SER A 99 23.44 15.90 4.95
C SER A 99 23.14 16.98 5.99
N PHE A 100 21.91 17.05 6.47
CA PHE A 100 21.51 17.98 7.54
C PHE A 100 22.22 17.65 8.85
N ILE A 101 22.18 16.40 9.29
CA ILE A 101 22.81 15.97 10.55
C ILE A 101 24.33 16.19 10.51
N ARG A 102 24.99 15.92 9.37
CA ARG A 102 26.44 16.13 9.23
C ARG A 102 26.87 17.58 9.47
N LYS A 103 26.02 18.55 9.10
CA LYS A 103 26.30 19.98 9.26
C LYS A 103 26.10 20.49 10.69
N ARG A 104 25.44 19.75 11.55
CA ARG A 104 25.22 20.17 12.95
C ARG A 104 26.53 20.07 13.76
N VAL A 105 26.79 21.09 14.55
CA VAL A 105 27.96 21.13 15.45
C VAL A 105 27.79 20.10 16.58
N ALA A 106 26.65 20.15 17.29
CA ALA A 106 26.35 19.20 18.33
C ALA A 106 25.31 18.18 17.80
N LYS A 107 25.59 16.91 18.05
CA LYS A 107 24.73 15.78 17.64
C LYS A 107 24.26 15.04 18.89
N ASN A 108 22.98 14.66 18.89
CA ASN A 108 22.47 13.76 19.93
C ASN A 108 22.87 12.30 19.64
N GLU A 109 22.55 11.42 20.56
CA GLU A 109 22.89 9.99 20.47
C GLU A 109 22.26 9.33 19.22
N PHE A 110 20.99 9.59 18.95
CA PHE A 110 20.30 9.09 17.77
C PHE A 110 20.95 9.55 16.47
N GLU A 111 21.30 10.84 16.36
CA GLU A 111 21.95 11.41 15.18
C GLU A 111 23.34 10.79 14.93
N SER A 112 24.09 10.56 16.00
CA SER A 112 25.38 9.89 15.93
C SER A 112 25.24 8.44 15.49
N TYR A 113 24.27 7.71 16.05
CA TYR A 113 23.95 6.36 15.65
C TYR A 113 23.48 6.28 14.18
N TYR A 114 22.60 7.20 13.76
CA TYR A 114 22.13 7.29 12.38
C TYR A 114 23.29 7.47 11.39
N LEU A 115 24.21 8.39 11.66
CA LEU A 115 25.37 8.61 10.79
C LEU A 115 26.29 7.39 10.71
N LYS A 116 26.46 6.68 11.84
CA LYS A 116 27.29 5.47 11.90
C LYS A 116 26.75 4.35 11.00
N HIS A 117 25.45 4.18 10.96
CA HIS A 117 24.80 3.08 10.23
C HIS A 117 24.22 3.49 8.87
N TYR A 118 24.35 4.77 8.50
CA TYR A 118 23.71 5.29 7.29
C TYR A 118 24.09 4.55 6.02
N GLU A 119 25.38 4.27 5.80
CA GLU A 119 25.85 3.67 4.55
C GLU A 119 25.28 2.27 4.34
N GLU A 120 25.21 1.48 5.41
CA GLU A 120 24.62 0.15 5.37
C GLU A 120 23.11 0.21 5.06
N ILE A 121 22.37 1.08 5.79
CA ILE A 121 20.93 1.26 5.59
C ILE A 121 20.63 1.79 4.19
N ALA A 122 21.38 2.77 3.71
CA ALA A 122 21.21 3.35 2.39
C ALA A 122 21.47 2.32 1.28
N TRP A 123 22.52 1.51 1.42
CA TRP A 123 22.83 0.44 0.47
C TRP A 123 21.68 -0.59 0.41
N GLN A 124 21.17 -1.04 1.56
CA GLN A 124 20.04 -1.97 1.63
C GLN A 124 18.79 -1.36 0.99
N ALA A 125 18.49 -0.09 1.28
CA ALA A 125 17.33 0.61 0.73
C ALA A 125 17.42 0.77 -0.80
N GLU A 126 18.60 1.09 -1.34
CA GLU A 126 18.82 1.16 -2.78
C GLU A 126 18.68 -0.22 -3.44
N LYS A 127 19.28 -1.26 -2.86
CA LYS A 127 19.17 -2.65 -3.35
C LYS A 127 17.73 -3.14 -3.39
N VAL A 128 16.94 -2.88 -2.34
CA VAL A 128 15.52 -3.23 -2.32
C VAL A 128 14.74 -2.45 -3.39
N THR A 129 15.04 -1.17 -3.57
CA THR A 129 14.40 -0.33 -4.59
C THR A 129 14.68 -0.87 -6.00
N GLU A 130 15.92 -1.26 -6.30
CA GLU A 130 16.27 -1.89 -7.57
C GLU A 130 15.56 -3.24 -7.79
N GLN A 131 15.47 -4.08 -6.74
CA GLN A 131 14.77 -5.36 -6.84
C GLN A 131 13.29 -5.15 -7.16
N ILE A 132 12.63 -4.18 -6.52
CA ILE A 132 11.23 -3.84 -6.77
C ILE A 132 11.05 -3.27 -8.18
N GLU A 133 11.97 -2.44 -8.66
CA GLU A 133 11.94 -1.94 -10.03
C GLU A 133 12.01 -3.06 -11.06
N ARG A 134 12.89 -4.04 -10.84
CA ARG A 134 13.03 -5.23 -11.71
C ARG A 134 11.89 -6.22 -11.59
N SER A 135 11.13 -6.22 -10.49
CA SER A 135 10.02 -7.16 -10.25
C SER A 135 8.74 -6.86 -11.04
N GLY A 136 8.71 -5.77 -11.81
CA GLY A 136 7.50 -5.35 -12.54
C GLY A 136 6.47 -4.62 -11.66
N CYS A 137 6.88 -4.11 -10.49
CA CYS A 137 6.00 -3.37 -9.58
C CYS A 137 5.30 -2.17 -10.25
N ARG A 138 5.99 -1.47 -11.16
CA ARG A 138 5.39 -0.37 -11.95
C ARG A 138 4.19 -0.87 -12.76
N ASN A 139 4.37 -1.94 -13.53
CA ASN A 139 3.29 -2.52 -14.35
C ASN A 139 2.13 -3.03 -13.49
N LEU A 140 2.43 -3.61 -12.33
CA LEU A 140 1.41 -4.05 -11.38
C LEU A 140 0.60 -2.85 -10.86
N TYR A 141 1.28 -1.76 -10.49
CA TYR A 141 0.63 -0.53 -10.02
C TYR A 141 -0.27 0.06 -11.12
N GLU A 142 0.24 0.25 -12.34
CA GLU A 142 -0.50 0.81 -13.46
C GLU A 142 -1.73 -0.05 -13.80
N ARG A 143 -1.56 -1.37 -13.83
CA ARG A 143 -2.67 -2.31 -13.99
C ARG A 143 -3.70 -2.17 -12.87
N SER A 144 -3.27 -2.09 -11.61
CA SER A 144 -4.16 -1.94 -10.46
C SER A 144 -4.98 -0.65 -10.53
N ILE A 145 -4.37 0.46 -10.97
CA ILE A 145 -5.07 1.73 -11.19
C ILE A 145 -6.07 1.60 -12.33
N ARG A 146 -5.67 1.04 -13.46
CA ARG A 146 -6.55 0.84 -14.63
C ARG A 146 -7.75 -0.05 -14.31
N GLU A 147 -7.51 -1.16 -13.61
CA GLU A 147 -8.55 -2.08 -13.15
C GLU A 147 -9.29 -1.57 -11.90
N ARG A 148 -8.94 -0.38 -11.40
CA ARG A 148 -9.53 0.23 -10.20
C ARG A 148 -9.56 -0.72 -9.00
N LYS A 149 -8.46 -1.43 -8.77
CA LYS A 149 -8.33 -2.31 -7.62
C LYS A 149 -8.40 -1.51 -6.35
N MET A 150 -9.48 -1.69 -5.59
CA MET A 150 -9.67 -0.99 -4.33
C MET A 150 -9.01 -1.76 -3.19
N LEU A 151 -8.39 -1.03 -2.31
CA LEU A 151 -7.82 -1.53 -1.06
C LEU A 151 -8.43 -0.76 0.13
N HIS A 152 -8.45 -1.40 1.28
CA HIS A 152 -8.92 -0.81 2.53
C HIS A 152 -8.01 0.36 2.98
N GLY A 153 -6.70 0.24 2.76
CA GLY A 153 -5.71 1.27 3.02
C GLY A 153 -5.25 1.37 4.48
N ASP A 154 -5.88 0.62 5.39
CA ASP A 154 -5.49 0.48 6.80
C ASP A 154 -5.97 -0.87 7.35
N TYR A 155 -5.73 -1.96 6.59
CA TYR A 155 -6.15 -3.29 6.97
C TYR A 155 -5.26 -3.86 8.06
N ASN A 156 -5.66 -3.64 9.30
CA ASN A 156 -4.96 -4.14 10.48
C ASN A 156 -5.96 -4.84 11.43
N TYR A 157 -5.46 -5.53 12.44
CA TYR A 157 -6.26 -6.35 13.33
C TYR A 157 -7.32 -5.58 14.14
N HIS A 158 -7.12 -4.28 14.40
CA HIS A 158 -8.11 -3.43 15.07
C HIS A 158 -9.32 -3.13 14.20
N ASN A 159 -9.16 -3.21 12.88
CA ASN A 159 -10.21 -2.94 11.91
C ASN A 159 -10.93 -4.21 11.45
N VAL A 160 -10.59 -5.37 12.05
CA VAL A 160 -11.24 -6.66 11.77
C VAL A 160 -11.87 -7.17 13.06
N MET A 161 -13.20 -7.22 13.07
CA MET A 161 -13.98 -7.76 14.19
C MET A 161 -14.34 -9.21 13.92
N ILE A 162 -13.98 -10.09 14.83
CA ILE A 162 -14.31 -11.53 14.77
C ILE A 162 -15.63 -11.75 15.50
N LEU A 163 -16.62 -12.26 14.78
CA LEU A 163 -17.90 -12.70 15.32
C LEU A 163 -17.97 -14.23 15.28
N PRO A 164 -18.92 -14.86 15.96
CA PRO A 164 -19.05 -16.32 15.97
C PRO A 164 -19.12 -16.95 14.58
N GLU A 165 -19.90 -16.35 13.66
CA GLU A 165 -20.14 -16.92 12.34
C GLU A 165 -19.52 -16.14 11.17
N ASN A 166 -19.06 -14.90 11.40
CA ASN A 166 -18.51 -14.07 10.32
C ASN A 166 -17.46 -13.08 10.83
N GLU A 167 -16.86 -12.34 9.93
CA GLU A 167 -15.96 -11.23 10.19
C GLU A 167 -16.53 -9.93 9.65
N VAL A 168 -16.33 -8.83 10.40
CA VAL A 168 -16.72 -7.49 9.97
C VAL A 168 -15.50 -6.60 9.86
N ILE A 169 -15.37 -5.91 8.75
CA ILE A 169 -14.32 -4.94 8.51
C ILE A 169 -14.89 -3.54 8.77
N THR A 170 -14.12 -2.72 9.46
CA THR A 170 -14.50 -1.37 9.87
C THR A 170 -13.47 -0.35 9.40
N ASN A 171 -13.79 0.95 9.51
CA ASN A 171 -12.85 2.07 9.28
C ASN A 171 -12.31 2.17 7.85
N PHE A 172 -13.21 2.38 6.87
CA PHE A 172 -12.87 2.56 5.47
C PHE A 172 -12.38 3.98 5.10
N GLU A 173 -12.01 4.81 6.07
CA GLU A 173 -11.62 6.21 5.83
C GLU A 173 -10.37 6.36 4.95
N ARG A 174 -9.52 5.30 4.89
CA ARG A 174 -8.30 5.27 4.09
C ARG A 174 -8.42 4.45 2.81
N MET A 175 -9.65 4.10 2.44
CA MET A 175 -9.91 3.34 1.21
C MET A 175 -9.38 4.10 -0.01
N ARG A 176 -8.70 3.37 -0.91
CA ARG A 176 -8.05 3.94 -2.09
C ARG A 176 -7.90 2.92 -3.20
N ILE A 177 -7.57 3.40 -4.39
CA ILE A 177 -7.27 2.57 -5.57
C ILE A 177 -5.77 2.34 -5.62
N GLY A 178 -5.33 1.09 -5.78
CA GLY A 178 -3.90 0.75 -5.82
C GLY A 178 -3.61 -0.73 -5.77
N ILE A 179 -2.41 -1.10 -5.32
CA ILE A 179 -1.96 -2.49 -5.24
C ILE A 179 -2.55 -3.13 -3.99
N GLN A 180 -3.50 -4.05 -4.16
CA GLN A 180 -4.26 -4.69 -3.07
C GLN A 180 -3.36 -5.46 -2.07
N VAL A 181 -2.18 -5.91 -2.49
CA VAL A 181 -1.24 -6.59 -1.59
C VAL A 181 -0.76 -5.71 -0.43
N ASP A 182 -0.89 -4.38 -0.53
CA ASP A 182 -0.55 -3.47 0.56
C ASP A 182 -1.35 -3.77 1.82
N ASP A 183 -2.65 -4.10 1.69
CA ASP A 183 -3.50 -4.44 2.84
C ASP A 183 -3.00 -5.72 3.53
N LEU A 184 -2.63 -6.74 2.74
CA LEU A 184 -2.06 -7.97 3.29
C LEU A 184 -0.71 -7.70 3.99
N TYR A 185 0.13 -6.85 3.42
CA TYR A 185 1.38 -6.43 4.04
C TYR A 185 1.14 -5.77 5.41
N TYR A 186 0.15 -4.88 5.53
CA TYR A 186 -0.18 -4.23 6.80
C TYR A 186 -0.58 -5.24 7.88
N LEU A 187 -1.44 -6.22 7.54
CA LEU A 187 -1.84 -7.28 8.45
C LEU A 187 -0.62 -8.13 8.88
N LEU A 188 0.13 -8.66 7.91
CA LEU A 188 1.28 -9.54 8.17
C LEU A 188 2.39 -8.85 8.94
N ARG A 189 2.68 -7.58 8.67
CA ARG A 189 3.64 -6.80 9.45
C ARG A 189 3.28 -6.79 10.93
N LYS A 190 2.02 -6.59 11.27
CA LYS A 190 1.56 -6.60 12.66
C LYS A 190 1.68 -7.97 13.32
N VAL A 191 1.39 -9.05 12.58
CA VAL A 191 1.61 -10.43 13.03
C VAL A 191 3.08 -10.66 13.34
N MET A 192 3.99 -10.26 12.45
CA MET A 192 5.43 -10.43 12.63
C MET A 192 5.97 -9.60 13.81
N GLU A 193 5.55 -8.35 13.96
CA GLU A 193 5.90 -7.49 15.10
C GLU A 193 5.49 -8.16 16.43
N THR A 194 4.30 -8.72 16.49
CA THR A 194 3.78 -9.40 17.69
C THR A 194 4.56 -10.68 18.00
N LYS A 195 4.84 -11.52 17.00
CA LYS A 195 5.63 -12.76 17.18
C LYS A 195 7.08 -12.46 17.60
N ASN A 196 7.70 -11.45 17.04
CA ASN A 196 9.07 -11.05 17.42
C ASN A 196 9.13 -10.52 18.85
N ARG A 197 8.21 -9.67 19.28
CA ARG A 197 8.12 -9.23 20.68
C ARG A 197 8.01 -10.40 21.64
N THR A 198 7.24 -11.43 21.31
CA THR A 198 7.07 -12.62 22.15
C THR A 198 8.36 -13.44 22.25
N LYS A 199 9.19 -13.49 21.21
CA LYS A 199 10.53 -14.12 21.26
C LYS A 199 11.47 -13.38 22.21
N TYR A 200 11.53 -12.05 22.15
CA TYR A 200 12.40 -11.25 23.04
C TYR A 200 11.99 -11.34 24.50
N ILE A 201 10.69 -11.44 24.81
CA ILE A 201 10.21 -11.60 26.20
C ILE A 201 10.52 -13.00 26.77
N ARG A 202 10.63 -14.03 25.93
CA ARG A 202 10.97 -15.41 26.37
C ARG A 202 12.48 -15.66 26.50
N SER A 203 13.32 -14.73 26.06
CA SER A 203 14.78 -14.80 26.12
C SER A 203 15.38 -13.95 27.26
N ILE A 204 14.54 -13.31 28.08
CA ILE A 204 14.88 -12.66 29.37
C ILE A 204 14.38 -13.52 30.51
#